data_357ad117c3e0de9ea8a435ff4c32ca19
#
_entry.id   357ad117c3e0de9ea8a435ff4c32ca19
#
_cell.length_a   1.000
_cell.length_b   1.000
_cell.length_c   1.000
_cell.angle_alpha   90.00
_cell.angle_beta   90.00
_cell.angle_gamma   90.00
#
_symmetry.space_group_name_H-M   'P 1'
#
loop_
_entity.id
_entity.type
_entity.pdbx_description
1 polymer ?
#
loop_
_entity_poly.entity_id
_entity_poly.type
_entity_poly.pdbx_seq_one_letter_code
_entity_poly.pdbx_strand_id
1 'polypeptide(L)' 'MTTHKTTEIANTLRDEILLGQYRPGERLPSERDLSVRFCTNRGTVREAIKVV' A
#
# COMPACT_ATOMS: atom_id res chain seq x y z
N MET A 1 -5.59 -9.94 14.56
CA MET A 1 -4.90 -8.72 14.92
C MET A 1 -3.84 -8.31 13.93
N THR A 2 -3.18 -9.31 13.34
CA THR A 2 -2.10 -9.04 12.39
C THR A 2 -2.59 -8.42 11.09
N THR A 3 -3.89 -8.52 10.81
CA THR A 3 -4.47 -8.01 9.57
C THR A 3 -4.67 -6.49 9.57
N HIS A 4 -4.54 -5.85 10.73
CA HIS A 4 -4.78 -4.41 10.83
C HIS A 4 -3.84 -3.60 9.96
N LYS A 5 -2.56 -3.97 9.98
CA LYS A 5 -1.58 -3.22 9.21
C LYS A 5 -1.83 -3.36 7.72
N THR A 6 -2.12 -4.58 7.27
CA THR A 6 -2.44 -4.84 5.87
C THR A 6 -3.65 -4.01 5.43
N THR A 7 -4.71 -4.01 6.22
CA THR A 7 -5.92 -3.27 5.91
C THR A 7 -5.65 -1.77 5.88
N GLU A 8 -4.89 -1.27 6.84
CA GLU A 8 -4.54 0.14 6.92
C GLU A 8 -3.77 0.58 5.67
N ILE A 9 -2.79 -0.20 5.26
CA ILE A 9 -2.00 0.11 4.06
C ILE A 9 -2.89 0.07 2.83
N ALA A 10 -3.72 -0.96 2.69
CA ALA A 10 -4.60 -1.11 1.54
C ALA A 10 -5.56 0.07 1.43
N ASN A 11 -6.16 0.47 2.54
CA ASN A 11 -7.10 1.58 2.57
C ASN A 11 -6.41 2.89 2.19
N THR A 12 -5.22 3.13 2.74
CA THR A 12 -4.45 4.34 2.44
C THR A 12 -4.12 4.41 0.95
N LEU A 13 -3.63 3.30 0.39
CA LEU A 13 -3.28 3.27 -1.03
C LEU A 13 -4.51 3.45 -1.92
N ARG A 14 -5.62 2.83 -1.55
CA ARG A 14 -6.87 2.98 -2.30
C ARG A 14 -7.30 4.43 -2.31
N ASP A 15 -7.27 5.09 -1.15
CA ASP A 15 -7.66 6.49 -1.06
C ASP A 15 -6.76 7.36 -1.93
N GLU A 16 -5.46 7.10 -1.92
CA GLU A 16 -4.51 7.87 -2.73
C GLU A 16 -4.80 7.70 -4.21
N ILE A 17 -5.14 6.49 -4.63
CA ILE A 17 -5.49 6.23 -6.03
C ILE A 17 -6.76 6.98 -6.40
N LEU A 18 -7.77 6.93 -5.54
CA LEU A 18 -9.04 7.60 -5.78
C LEU A 18 -8.91 9.11 -5.81
N LEU A 19 -7.97 9.65 -5.05
CA LEU A 19 -7.71 11.08 -5.02
C LEU A 19 -6.83 11.56 -6.17
N GLY A 20 -6.39 10.64 -7.03
CA GLY A 20 -5.57 11.01 -8.17
C GLY A 20 -4.10 11.20 -7.88
N GLN A 21 -3.63 10.68 -6.75
CA GLN A 21 -2.21 10.75 -6.39
C GLN A 21 -1.36 9.94 -7.37
N TYR A 22 -1.95 8.91 -7.96
CA TYR A 22 -1.29 8.07 -8.95
C TYR A 22 -2.07 8.14 -10.24
N ARG A 23 -1.39 8.40 -11.35
CA ARG A 23 -2.01 8.50 -12.66
C ARG A 23 -2.24 7.11 -13.25
N PRO A 24 -3.22 6.97 -14.15
CA PRO A 24 -3.39 5.70 -14.86
C PRO A 24 -2.08 5.30 -15.52
N GLY A 25 -1.67 4.06 -15.32
CA GLY A 25 -0.43 3.54 -15.88
C GLY A 25 0.82 3.87 -15.07
N GLU A 26 0.71 4.73 -14.06
CA GLU A 26 1.83 5.05 -13.20
C GLU A 26 2.04 3.92 -12.20
N ARG A 27 3.29 3.62 -11.90
CA ARG A 27 3.60 2.57 -10.93
C ARG A 27 3.45 3.08 -9.52
N LEU A 28 2.92 2.22 -8.65
CA LEU A 28 2.93 2.48 -7.22
C LEU A 28 4.38 2.42 -6.72
N PRO A 29 4.69 3.06 -5.59
CA PRO A 29 6.00 2.92 -4.97
C PRO A 29 6.34 1.45 -4.75
N SER A 30 7.64 1.15 -4.71
CA SER A 30 8.08 -0.23 -4.52
C SER A 30 7.67 -0.77 -3.15
N GLU A 31 7.68 -2.10 -3.01
CA GLU A 31 7.41 -2.74 -1.73
C GLU A 31 8.36 -2.22 -0.65
N ARG A 32 9.62 -2.01 -1.02
CA ARG A 32 10.61 -1.48 -0.09
C ARG A 32 10.23 -0.09 0.39
N ASP A 33 9.88 0.79 -0.54
CA ASP A 33 9.52 2.16 -0.20
C ASP A 33 8.29 2.19 0.69
N LEU A 34 7.28 1.37 0.37
CA LEU A 34 6.08 1.31 1.17
C LEU A 34 6.35 0.70 2.54
N SER A 35 7.24 -0.28 2.63
CA SER A 35 7.58 -0.87 3.92
C SER A 35 8.23 0.15 4.85
N VAL A 36 9.06 1.02 4.30
CA VAL A 36 9.66 2.10 5.08
C VAL A 36 8.61 3.13 5.48
N ARG A 37 7.78 3.53 4.52
CA ARG A 37 6.73 4.53 4.76
C ARG A 37 5.77 4.09 5.87
N PHE A 38 5.37 2.82 5.86
CA PHE A 38 4.41 2.30 6.83
C PHE A 38 5.06 1.60 8.01
N CYS A 39 6.37 1.61 8.10
CA CYS A 39 7.12 0.99 9.20
C CYS A 39 6.73 -0.48 9.36
N THR A 40 6.72 -1.22 8.26
CA THR A 40 6.32 -2.62 8.27
C THR A 40 7.24 -3.42 7.35
N ASN A 41 7.01 -4.73 7.22
CA ASN A 41 7.84 -5.56 6.36
C ASN A 41 7.23 -5.67 4.95
N ARG A 42 8.05 -6.17 4.01
CA ARG A 42 7.63 -6.27 2.60
C ARG A 42 6.47 -7.25 2.41
N GLY A 43 6.43 -8.29 3.22
CA GLY A 43 5.34 -9.27 3.13
C GLY A 43 3.99 -8.64 3.39
N THR A 44 3.92 -7.80 4.42
CA THR A 44 2.69 -7.09 4.74
C THR A 44 2.29 -6.14 3.61
N VAL A 45 3.26 -5.42 3.05
CA VAL A 45 3.01 -4.53 1.92
C VAL A 45 2.49 -5.31 0.72
N ARG A 46 3.11 -6.46 0.43
CA ARG A 46 2.69 -7.29 -0.71
C ARG A 46 1.25 -7.74 -0.56
N GLU A 47 0.87 -8.17 0.65
CA GLU A 47 -0.51 -8.58 0.91
C GLU A 47 -1.48 -7.41 0.73
N ALA A 48 -1.07 -6.22 1.17
CA ALA A 48 -1.92 -5.04 1.01
C ALA A 48 -2.12 -4.70 -0.47
N ILE A 49 -1.08 -4.80 -1.26
CA ILE A 49 -1.15 -4.51 -2.70
C ILE A 49 -2.10 -5.48 -3.40
N LYS A 50 -2.12 -6.74 -2.98
CA LYS A 50 -3.03 -7.72 -3.57
C LYS A 50 -4.50 -7.37 -3.31
N VAL A 51 -4.78 -6.70 -2.21
CA VAL A 51 -6.15 -6.32 -1.84
C VAL A 51 -6.60 -5.06 -2.57
N VAL A 52 -5.67 -4.20 -2.89
CA VAL A 52 -5.97 -2.94 -3.61
C VAL A 52 -6.34 -3.14 -5.11
#